data_616a691df156f8c1b58f1f2600f80c05
#
_entry.id   616a691df156f8c1b58f1f2600f80c05
#
_cell.length_a   1.000
_cell.length_b   1.000
_cell.length_c   1.000
_cell.angle_alpha   90.00
_cell.angle_beta   90.00
_cell.angle_gamma   90.00
#
_symmetry.space_group_name_H-M   'P 1'
#
loop_
_entity.id
_entity.type
_entity.pdbx_description
1 polymer ?
#
loop_
_entity_poly.entity_id
_entity_poly.type
_entity_poly.pdbx_seq_one_letter_code
_entity_poly.pdbx_strand_id
1 'polypeptide(L)'
;MAETENHLVAPEVLERVLGSALRRGGDFAEVFVEDRSATGISLDDRRVEELASGHDRGAGVRVIVGDTTGYAHTSDLSEAGLAAAAEAAGAVARGGHAGSRVVALAEQHAPRPNEIERPPSGVSKAAKVELLRRADDAARSEGGSIVQVTASYADSRRRIQVANSEGLVTGDERIRTRFSTSCVASGDSGMQTGYETLALTVGFELFERRSVEEVAEEAARRAITKLSARPAPTGVVPVVIKRGSGGVLFHEACGHGLEADLILKDSSVYANRLGEAVANPLVTLVDDGTVGPEWGCLAIDDEGRPAKRNVLIDKGVLTEYMWDGLRARKQGRQSSGNGRRESYRHLPMVRMTNTFLLPGGDDPEAIVAGTPRGIYVSRLGG
;
A
#
# COMPACT_ATOMS: atom_id res chain seq x y z
N MET A 1 17.99 27.80 -4.37
CA MET A 1 16.84 28.28 -3.57
C MET A 1 15.64 27.39 -3.88
N ALA A 2 15.66 26.13 -3.43
CA ALA A 2 14.57 25.15 -3.64
C ALA A 2 14.37 24.21 -2.42
N GLU A 3 14.90 24.52 -1.26
CA GLU A 3 14.87 23.62 -0.08
C GLU A 3 13.77 23.94 0.95
N THR A 4 13.08 25.08 0.84
CA THR A 4 12.11 25.54 1.85
C THR A 4 10.65 25.16 1.58
N GLU A 5 10.32 24.50 0.45
CA GLU A 5 8.92 24.20 0.07
C GLU A 5 8.44 22.78 0.45
N ASN A 6 9.24 21.98 1.14
CA ASN A 6 8.89 20.56 1.33
C ASN A 6 8.23 20.22 2.68
N HIS A 7 8.20 21.13 3.65
CA HIS A 7 7.58 20.90 4.96
C HIS A 7 6.09 21.27 4.95
N LEU A 8 5.25 20.38 5.51
CA LEU A 8 3.84 20.66 5.79
C LEU A 8 3.67 21.53 7.03
N VAL A 9 4.59 21.36 7.99
CA VAL A 9 4.70 22.14 9.23
C VAL A 9 6.19 22.42 9.46
N ALA A 10 6.54 23.65 9.86
CA ALA A 10 7.92 24.03 10.12
C ALA A 10 8.55 23.16 11.23
N PRO A 11 9.81 22.68 11.06
CA PRO A 11 10.49 21.81 12.02
C PRO A 11 10.52 22.38 13.44
N GLU A 12 10.69 23.70 13.59
CA GLU A 12 10.72 24.38 14.89
C GLU A 12 9.36 24.30 15.62
N VAL A 13 8.24 24.30 14.86
CA VAL A 13 6.89 24.08 15.43
C VAL A 13 6.76 22.64 15.91
N LEU A 14 7.21 21.67 15.09
CA LEU A 14 7.16 20.26 15.43
C LEU A 14 8.00 19.96 16.68
N GLU A 15 9.16 20.60 16.85
CA GLU A 15 10.00 20.45 18.04
C GLU A 15 9.26 20.94 19.31
N ARG A 16 8.58 22.11 19.25
CA ARG A 16 7.78 22.61 20.37
C ARG A 16 6.57 21.72 20.69
N VAL A 17 5.92 21.17 19.66
CA VAL A 17 4.80 20.24 19.79
C VAL A 17 5.25 18.93 20.46
N LEU A 18 6.39 18.37 20.05
CA LEU A 18 6.99 17.19 20.71
C LEU A 18 7.36 17.47 22.16
N GLY A 19 7.90 18.66 22.46
CA GLY A 19 8.15 19.11 23.83
C GLY A 19 6.88 19.18 24.68
N SER A 20 5.78 19.66 24.11
CA SER A 20 4.47 19.69 24.76
C SER A 20 3.92 18.28 25.00
N ALA A 21 4.08 17.38 24.07
CA ALA A 21 3.66 15.97 24.17
C ALA A 21 4.37 15.24 25.32
N LEU A 22 5.66 15.51 25.54
CA LEU A 22 6.49 14.88 26.59
C LEU A 22 6.51 15.66 27.91
N ARG A 23 5.83 16.79 28.03
CA ARG A 23 5.87 17.65 29.24
C ARG A 23 5.43 16.91 30.52
N ARG A 24 4.56 15.91 30.40
CA ARG A 24 4.07 15.07 31.50
C ARG A 24 4.81 13.76 31.67
N GLY A 25 5.91 13.57 30.93
CA GLY A 25 6.66 12.32 30.81
C GLY A 25 6.34 11.60 29.52
N GLY A 26 7.01 10.46 29.30
CA GLY A 26 6.87 9.63 28.12
C GLY A 26 8.24 9.16 27.63
N ASP A 27 8.29 7.99 27.03
CA ASP A 27 9.53 7.40 26.52
C ASP A 27 9.80 7.82 25.07
N PHE A 28 8.72 8.16 24.34
CA PHE A 28 8.78 8.53 22.94
C PHE A 28 7.56 9.35 22.55
N ALA A 29 7.76 10.36 21.71
CA ALA A 29 6.69 11.10 21.05
C ALA A 29 6.93 11.22 19.55
N GLU A 30 5.85 11.26 18.79
CA GLU A 30 5.86 11.38 17.33
C GLU A 30 4.71 12.25 16.87
N VAL A 31 4.99 13.09 15.88
CA VAL A 31 3.99 13.84 15.14
C VAL A 31 4.02 13.35 13.67
N PHE A 32 2.89 12.90 13.20
CA PHE A 32 2.64 12.53 11.82
C PHE A 32 1.72 13.57 11.19
N VAL A 33 2.18 14.24 10.15
CA VAL A 33 1.40 15.24 9.40
C VAL A 33 1.08 14.69 8.03
N GLU A 34 -0.15 14.85 7.58
CA GLU A 34 -0.63 14.37 6.28
C GLU A 34 -1.37 15.46 5.53
N ASP A 35 -1.13 15.53 4.23
CA ASP A 35 -1.90 16.31 3.26
C ASP A 35 -2.20 15.40 2.07
N ARG A 36 -3.48 15.10 1.84
CA ARG A 36 -3.94 14.16 0.82
C ARG A 36 -5.00 14.79 -0.07
N SER A 37 -4.78 14.70 -1.38
CA SER A 37 -5.81 14.97 -2.38
C SER A 37 -6.09 13.70 -3.20
N ALA A 38 -7.34 13.53 -3.63
CA ALA A 38 -7.75 12.39 -4.44
C ALA A 38 -8.82 12.81 -5.45
N THR A 39 -8.85 12.15 -6.59
CA THR A 39 -9.91 12.24 -7.58
C THR A 39 -10.38 10.84 -7.93
N GLY A 40 -11.68 10.63 -7.99
CA GLY A 40 -12.32 9.41 -8.47
C GLY A 40 -13.33 9.74 -9.55
N ILE A 41 -13.38 8.96 -10.61
CA ILE A 41 -14.36 9.06 -11.68
C ILE A 41 -14.82 7.66 -12.02
N SER A 42 -16.13 7.45 -12.12
CA SER A 42 -16.72 6.22 -12.61
C SER A 42 -17.65 6.47 -13.77
N LEU A 43 -17.58 5.58 -14.74
CA LEU A 43 -18.50 5.50 -15.87
C LEU A 43 -19.16 4.13 -15.82
N ASP A 44 -20.49 4.10 -15.90
CA ASP A 44 -21.26 2.87 -16.04
C ASP A 44 -22.16 2.99 -17.25
N ASP A 45 -22.07 2.01 -18.11
CA ASP A 45 -22.86 1.90 -19.33
C ASP A 45 -22.95 3.21 -20.13
N ARG A 46 -21.76 3.79 -20.48
CA ARG A 46 -21.58 5.05 -21.24
C ARG A 46 -21.90 6.34 -20.48
N ARG A 47 -22.36 6.26 -19.23
CA ARG A 47 -22.69 7.44 -18.42
C ARG A 47 -21.66 7.65 -17.32
N VAL A 48 -21.25 8.88 -17.16
CA VAL A 48 -20.45 9.25 -15.98
C VAL A 48 -21.40 9.30 -14.78
N GLU A 49 -21.28 8.35 -13.88
CA GLU A 49 -22.11 8.25 -12.67
C GLU A 49 -21.52 9.05 -11.51
N GLU A 50 -20.20 9.10 -11.42
CA GLU A 50 -19.51 9.80 -10.35
C GLU A 50 -18.29 10.58 -10.86
N LEU A 51 -18.12 11.78 -10.34
CA LEU A 51 -16.89 12.56 -10.44
C LEU A 51 -16.66 13.27 -9.12
N ALA A 52 -15.86 12.67 -8.26
CA ALA A 52 -15.54 13.17 -6.94
C ALA A 52 -14.09 13.66 -6.86
N SER A 53 -13.86 14.72 -6.10
CA SER A 53 -12.52 15.16 -5.71
C SER A 53 -12.56 15.57 -4.24
N GLY A 54 -11.56 15.16 -3.49
CA GLY A 54 -11.45 15.46 -2.07
C GLY A 54 -10.05 15.94 -1.69
N HIS A 55 -9.98 16.74 -0.65
CA HIS A 55 -8.74 17.16 0.01
C HIS A 55 -8.94 17.00 1.51
N ASP A 56 -8.01 16.32 2.17
CA ASP A 56 -8.00 16.10 3.60
C ASP A 56 -6.58 16.32 4.14
N ARG A 57 -6.46 17.04 5.25
CA ARG A 57 -5.17 17.27 5.90
C ARG A 57 -5.33 17.32 7.41
N GLY A 58 -4.25 16.96 8.09
CA GLY A 58 -4.22 17.02 9.55
C GLY A 58 -2.97 16.38 10.10
N ALA A 59 -2.93 16.25 11.43
CA ALA A 59 -1.83 15.63 12.14
C ALA A 59 -2.33 14.69 13.23
N GLY A 60 -1.57 13.61 13.46
CA GLY A 60 -1.71 12.73 14.60
C GLY A 60 -0.50 12.82 15.50
N VAL A 61 -0.73 12.96 16.80
CA VAL A 61 0.32 12.96 17.82
C VAL A 61 0.23 11.68 18.64
N ARG A 62 1.35 10.98 18.77
CA ARG A 62 1.48 9.75 19.55
C ARG A 62 2.48 9.94 20.67
N VAL A 63 2.13 9.48 21.87
CA VAL A 63 3.03 9.39 23.03
C VAL A 63 3.05 7.96 23.54
N ILE A 64 4.23 7.42 23.75
CA ILE A 64 4.44 6.07 24.29
C ILE A 64 5.01 6.18 25.70
N VAL A 65 4.44 5.40 26.63
CA VAL A 65 4.90 5.26 28.02
C VAL A 65 4.85 3.76 28.37
N GLY A 66 5.99 3.11 28.42
CA GLY A 66 6.06 1.65 28.56
C GLY A 66 5.23 0.94 27.48
N ASP A 67 4.22 0.21 27.89
CA ASP A 67 3.28 -0.48 27.00
C ASP A 67 2.06 0.33 26.59
N THR A 68 1.89 1.51 27.16
CA THR A 68 0.71 2.36 26.92
C THR A 68 0.99 3.37 25.82
N THR A 69 0.02 3.56 24.95
CA THR A 69 0.07 4.55 23.86
C THR A 69 -1.07 5.54 24.02
N GLY A 70 -0.72 6.83 24.08
CA GLY A 70 -1.65 7.95 23.93
C GLY A 70 -1.66 8.43 22.50
N TYR A 71 -2.84 8.75 21.99
CA TYR A 71 -3.02 9.25 20.66
C TYR A 71 -4.11 10.32 20.60
N ALA A 72 -3.80 11.40 19.89
CA ALA A 72 -4.80 12.41 19.54
C ALA A 72 -4.51 12.93 18.13
N HIS A 73 -5.53 13.43 17.45
CA HIS A 73 -5.39 13.99 16.12
C HIS A 73 -6.16 15.31 15.97
N THR A 74 -5.75 16.10 14.98
CA THR A 74 -6.39 17.39 14.65
C THR A 74 -6.29 17.64 13.15
N SER A 75 -7.29 18.33 12.60
CA SER A 75 -7.22 18.92 11.25
C SER A 75 -6.66 20.36 11.26
N ASP A 76 -6.51 20.95 12.44
CA ASP A 76 -5.89 22.27 12.63
C ASP A 76 -4.37 22.12 12.74
N LEU A 77 -3.65 22.49 11.67
CA LEU A 77 -2.19 22.45 11.61
C LEU A 77 -1.52 23.71 12.15
N SER A 78 -2.28 24.64 12.78
CA SER A 78 -1.68 25.72 13.54
C SER A 78 -0.89 25.19 14.74
N GLU A 79 0.08 25.95 15.22
CA GLU A 79 0.85 25.56 16.41
C GLU A 79 -0.07 25.30 17.62
N ALA A 80 -1.13 26.11 17.78
CA ALA A 80 -2.10 25.93 18.87
C ALA A 80 -2.90 24.63 18.75
N GLY A 81 -3.39 24.30 17.55
CA GLY A 81 -4.11 23.05 17.28
C GLY A 81 -3.24 21.81 17.49
N LEU A 82 -2.00 21.86 17.03
CA LEU A 82 -1.03 20.79 17.22
C LEU A 82 -0.63 20.62 18.69
N ALA A 83 -0.42 21.73 19.43
CA ALA A 83 -0.11 21.70 20.86
C ALA A 83 -1.26 21.10 21.69
N ALA A 84 -2.51 21.43 21.36
CA ALA A 84 -3.69 20.86 22.01
C ALA A 84 -3.77 19.33 21.81
N ALA A 85 -3.50 18.85 20.58
CA ALA A 85 -3.44 17.42 20.29
C ALA A 85 -2.28 16.75 21.06
N ALA A 86 -1.11 17.40 21.14
CA ALA A 86 0.04 16.90 21.88
C ALA A 86 -0.25 16.76 23.39
N GLU A 87 -0.91 17.75 23.98
CA GLU A 87 -1.33 17.70 25.40
C GLU A 87 -2.35 16.58 25.66
N ALA A 88 -3.30 16.38 24.73
CA ALA A 88 -4.28 15.31 24.83
C ALA A 88 -3.63 13.93 24.73
N ALA A 89 -2.72 13.73 23.77
CA ALA A 89 -1.96 12.48 23.64
C ALA A 89 -1.06 12.23 24.86
N GLY A 90 -0.39 13.27 25.38
CA GLY A 90 0.48 13.21 26.57
C GLY A 90 -0.28 12.98 27.88
N ALA A 91 -1.60 13.11 27.91
CA ALA A 91 -2.40 12.87 29.11
C ALA A 91 -2.32 11.42 29.62
N VAL A 92 -1.96 10.47 28.75
CA VAL A 92 -1.74 9.06 29.11
C VAL A 92 -0.50 8.88 29.99
N ALA A 93 0.47 9.79 29.91
CA ALA A 93 1.75 9.73 30.63
C ALA A 93 1.65 10.06 32.12
N ARG A 94 0.44 10.11 32.71
CA ARG A 94 0.26 10.36 34.14
C ARG A 94 0.88 9.23 34.96
N GLY A 95 2.02 9.52 35.59
CA GLY A 95 2.77 8.55 36.39
C GLY A 95 3.98 7.93 35.70
N GLY A 96 4.26 8.30 34.46
CA GLY A 96 5.50 7.95 33.78
C GLY A 96 6.73 8.68 34.30
N HIS A 97 7.92 8.18 34.01
CA HIS A 97 9.17 8.82 34.40
C HIS A 97 9.28 10.19 33.72
N ALA A 98 9.42 11.25 34.53
CA ALA A 98 9.74 12.58 34.02
C ALA A 98 11.18 12.54 33.48
N GLY A 99 11.43 12.85 32.23
CA GLY A 99 12.80 13.03 31.78
C GLY A 99 13.15 12.84 30.32
N SER A 100 12.24 12.38 29.48
CA SER A 100 12.57 12.32 28.04
C SER A 100 12.67 13.75 27.47
N ARG A 101 13.84 14.06 26.90
CA ARG A 101 14.06 15.32 26.17
C ARG A 101 13.87 15.07 24.70
N VAL A 102 13.29 16.02 24.00
CA VAL A 102 13.31 16.05 22.54
C VAL A 102 14.77 16.28 22.12
N VAL A 103 15.29 15.39 21.30
CA VAL A 103 16.56 15.59 20.61
C VAL A 103 16.33 16.61 19.49
N ALA A 104 17.25 17.53 19.27
CA ALA A 104 17.15 18.51 18.19
C ALA A 104 16.85 17.81 16.88
N LEU A 105 15.84 18.32 16.16
CA LEU A 105 15.40 17.70 14.91
C LEU A 105 16.46 17.82 13.82
N ALA A 106 16.78 16.73 13.20
CA ALA A 106 17.67 16.64 12.03
C ALA A 106 16.89 16.08 10.84
N GLU A 107 16.94 16.79 9.72
CA GLU A 107 16.26 16.37 8.51
C GLU A 107 16.97 15.15 7.91
N GLN A 108 16.15 14.14 7.59
CA GLN A 108 16.61 12.92 6.93
C GLN A 108 15.84 12.74 5.63
N HIS A 109 16.57 12.43 4.56
CA HIS A 109 16.00 12.19 3.25
C HIS A 109 16.18 10.72 2.87
N ALA A 110 15.12 10.08 2.41
CA ALA A 110 15.18 8.79 1.78
C ALA A 110 15.01 8.95 0.25
N PRO A 111 15.72 8.19 -0.56
CA PRO A 111 15.57 8.24 -2.00
C PRO A 111 14.16 7.81 -2.40
N ARG A 112 13.54 8.56 -3.30
CA ARG A 112 12.26 8.17 -3.88
C ARG A 112 12.47 6.97 -4.80
N PRO A 113 11.61 5.94 -4.73
CA PRO A 113 11.78 4.73 -5.55
C PRO A 113 11.48 4.95 -7.03
N ASN A 114 10.81 6.05 -7.39
CA ASN A 114 10.47 6.41 -8.77
C ASN A 114 10.25 7.92 -8.94
N GLU A 115 10.33 8.38 -10.17
CA GLU A 115 9.99 9.75 -10.58
C GLU A 115 8.55 9.80 -11.12
N ILE A 116 7.92 10.97 -10.97
CA ILE A 116 6.58 11.26 -11.49
C ILE A 116 6.75 12.22 -12.66
N GLU A 117 6.46 11.75 -13.86
CA GLU A 117 6.64 12.54 -15.09
C GLU A 117 5.47 13.49 -15.35
N ARG A 118 4.23 13.00 -15.12
CA ARG A 118 2.99 13.75 -15.38
C ARG A 118 2.05 13.72 -14.19
N PRO A 119 2.19 14.66 -13.22
CA PRO A 119 1.29 14.72 -12.08
C PRO A 119 -0.19 14.79 -12.50
N PRO A 120 -1.09 13.95 -11.95
CA PRO A 120 -2.51 13.93 -12.35
C PRO A 120 -3.25 15.23 -12.07
N SER A 121 -2.75 16.08 -11.16
CA SER A 121 -3.30 17.40 -10.87
C SER A 121 -3.20 18.38 -12.06
N GLY A 122 -2.23 18.15 -12.96
CA GLY A 122 -2.08 18.91 -14.21
C GLY A 122 -3.00 18.46 -15.35
N VAL A 123 -3.79 17.39 -15.16
CA VAL A 123 -4.66 16.82 -16.18
C VAL A 123 -6.11 17.22 -15.92
N SER A 124 -6.77 17.73 -16.96
CA SER A 124 -8.16 18.17 -16.83
C SER A 124 -9.11 16.99 -16.54
N LYS A 125 -10.21 17.26 -15.83
CA LYS A 125 -11.26 16.27 -15.57
C LYS A 125 -11.86 15.73 -16.88
N ALA A 126 -11.99 16.57 -17.91
CA ALA A 126 -12.48 16.14 -19.21
C ALA A 126 -11.56 15.10 -19.87
N ALA A 127 -10.23 15.29 -19.81
CA ALA A 127 -9.27 14.31 -20.33
C ALA A 127 -9.34 12.99 -19.55
N LYS A 128 -9.56 13.02 -18.25
CA LYS A 128 -9.74 11.82 -17.42
C LYS A 128 -11.04 11.07 -17.78
N VAL A 129 -12.14 11.81 -18.00
CA VAL A 129 -13.42 11.23 -18.47
C VAL A 129 -13.27 10.58 -19.85
N GLU A 130 -12.49 11.19 -20.74
CA GLU A 130 -12.28 10.65 -22.08
C GLU A 130 -11.57 9.27 -22.05
N LEU A 131 -10.68 9.01 -21.07
CA LEU A 131 -10.11 7.68 -20.89
C LEU A 131 -11.18 6.62 -20.62
N LEU A 132 -12.20 6.95 -19.80
CA LEU A 132 -13.26 6.00 -19.47
C LEU A 132 -14.16 5.71 -20.68
N ARG A 133 -14.44 6.73 -21.51
CA ARG A 133 -15.21 6.55 -22.76
C ARG A 133 -14.47 5.66 -23.75
N ARG A 134 -13.19 5.91 -23.97
CA ARG A 134 -12.34 5.09 -24.85
C ARG A 134 -12.31 3.64 -24.38
N ALA A 135 -12.24 3.40 -23.06
CA ALA A 135 -12.28 2.07 -22.49
C ALA A 135 -13.64 1.38 -22.69
N ASP A 136 -14.77 2.11 -22.52
CA ASP A 136 -16.11 1.56 -22.79
C ASP A 136 -16.25 1.17 -24.26
N ASP A 137 -15.83 2.02 -25.18
CA ASP A 137 -15.88 1.73 -26.62
C ASP A 137 -14.99 0.54 -26.99
N ALA A 138 -13.79 0.47 -26.46
CA ALA A 138 -12.87 -0.65 -26.70
C ALA A 138 -13.42 -1.99 -26.16
N ALA A 139 -13.94 -2.01 -24.93
CA ALA A 139 -14.56 -3.21 -24.37
C ALA A 139 -15.73 -3.73 -25.21
N ARG A 140 -16.59 -2.83 -25.71
CA ARG A 140 -17.74 -3.20 -26.54
C ARG A 140 -17.36 -3.67 -27.92
N SER A 141 -16.20 -3.23 -28.46
CA SER A 141 -15.70 -3.67 -29.77
C SER A 141 -15.28 -5.15 -29.77
N GLU A 142 -15.03 -5.77 -28.62
CA GLU A 142 -14.64 -7.18 -28.49
C GLU A 142 -15.80 -8.15 -28.81
N GLY A 143 -17.05 -7.70 -28.81
CA GLY A 143 -18.17 -8.49 -29.29
C GLY A 143 -19.54 -8.12 -28.73
N GLY A 144 -20.59 -8.49 -29.45
CA GLY A 144 -21.99 -8.18 -29.11
C GLY A 144 -22.53 -8.87 -27.85
N SER A 145 -21.78 -9.81 -27.27
CA SER A 145 -22.11 -10.42 -25.97
C SER A 145 -21.85 -9.50 -24.77
N ILE A 146 -21.06 -8.42 -24.92
CA ILE A 146 -20.82 -7.45 -23.85
C ILE A 146 -22.05 -6.58 -23.70
N VAL A 147 -22.74 -6.74 -22.56
CA VAL A 147 -24.01 -6.06 -22.24
C VAL A 147 -23.85 -4.89 -21.30
N GLN A 148 -22.79 -4.87 -20.46
CA GLN A 148 -22.47 -3.77 -19.56
C GLN A 148 -20.96 -3.57 -19.44
N VAL A 149 -20.55 -2.32 -19.34
CA VAL A 149 -19.15 -1.93 -19.09
C VAL A 149 -19.12 -0.87 -18.00
N THR A 150 -18.34 -1.12 -16.97
CA THR A 150 -18.02 -0.15 -15.92
C THR A 150 -16.53 0.18 -15.99
N ALA A 151 -16.19 1.43 -16.18
CA ALA A 151 -14.81 1.92 -16.14
C ALA A 151 -14.59 2.87 -14.97
N SER A 152 -13.46 2.78 -14.31
CA SER A 152 -13.14 3.63 -13.16
C SER A 152 -11.70 4.14 -13.24
N TYR A 153 -11.55 5.43 -12.94
CA TYR A 153 -10.28 6.12 -12.79
C TYR A 153 -10.15 6.66 -11.37
N ALA A 154 -8.98 6.52 -10.78
CA ALA A 154 -8.67 7.18 -9.51
C ALA A 154 -7.21 7.64 -9.50
N ASP A 155 -6.98 8.82 -8.94
CA ASP A 155 -5.65 9.28 -8.58
C ASP A 155 -5.63 9.81 -7.15
N SER A 156 -4.45 9.77 -6.55
CA SER A 156 -4.20 10.40 -5.26
C SER A 156 -2.79 10.94 -5.16
N ARG A 157 -2.66 12.09 -4.49
CA ARG A 157 -1.39 12.64 -4.02
C ARG A 157 -1.44 12.64 -2.50
N ARG A 158 -0.49 11.98 -1.86
CA ARG A 158 -0.34 11.93 -0.41
C ARG A 158 1.04 12.45 -0.03
N ARG A 159 1.09 13.58 0.65
CA ARG A 159 2.29 14.12 1.28
C ARG A 159 2.24 13.80 2.76
N ILE A 160 3.35 13.32 3.29
CA ILE A 160 3.51 13.06 4.72
C ILE A 160 4.76 13.76 5.24
N GLN A 161 4.71 14.14 6.52
CA GLN A 161 5.87 14.60 7.27
C GLN A 161 5.83 13.95 8.65
N VAL A 162 6.95 13.39 9.07
CA VAL A 162 7.09 12.71 10.35
C VAL A 162 8.20 13.37 11.15
N ALA A 163 7.91 13.69 12.41
CA ALA A 163 8.93 14.13 13.35
C ALA A 163 8.78 13.36 14.67
N ASN A 164 9.89 13.04 15.32
CA ASN A 164 9.86 12.34 16.60
C ASN A 164 10.87 12.87 17.62
N SER A 165 10.68 12.49 18.89
CA SER A 165 11.51 12.93 20.00
C SER A 165 12.95 12.40 19.98
N GLU A 166 13.28 11.46 19.08
CA GLU A 166 14.63 10.94 18.86
C GLU A 166 15.43 11.79 17.86
N GLY A 167 14.88 12.93 17.42
CA GLY A 167 15.56 13.89 16.55
C GLY A 167 15.29 13.69 15.05
N LEU A 168 14.36 12.81 14.66
CA LEU A 168 13.98 12.64 13.25
C LEU A 168 13.03 13.73 12.81
N VAL A 169 13.28 14.32 11.63
CA VAL A 169 12.28 14.95 10.78
C VAL A 169 12.50 14.48 9.33
N THR A 170 11.43 14.03 8.66
CA THR A 170 11.50 13.49 7.31
C THR A 170 10.13 13.59 6.63
N GLY A 171 10.07 13.41 5.32
CA GLY A 171 8.83 13.44 4.55
C GLY A 171 8.87 12.59 3.29
N ASP A 172 7.70 12.30 2.76
CA ASP A 172 7.51 11.57 1.52
C ASP A 172 6.31 12.14 0.74
N GLU A 173 6.35 12.00 -0.55
CA GLU A 173 5.24 12.31 -1.45
C GLU A 173 4.98 11.13 -2.37
N ARG A 174 3.76 10.59 -2.30
CA ARG A 174 3.32 9.44 -3.07
C ARG A 174 2.21 9.86 -4.01
N ILE A 175 2.40 9.65 -5.30
CA ILE A 175 1.38 9.87 -6.32
C ILE A 175 1.02 8.50 -6.89
N ARG A 176 -0.26 8.18 -6.83
CA ARG A 176 -0.78 6.89 -7.30
C ARG A 176 -1.88 7.12 -8.31
N THR A 177 -1.83 6.37 -9.40
CA THR A 177 -2.87 6.37 -10.42
C THR A 177 -3.37 4.94 -10.63
N ARG A 178 -4.68 4.81 -10.70
CA ARG A 178 -5.37 3.52 -10.93
C ARG A 178 -6.41 3.68 -12.01
N PHE A 179 -6.49 2.67 -12.87
CA PHE A 179 -7.56 2.50 -13.82
C PHE A 179 -8.08 1.07 -13.76
N SER A 180 -9.38 0.86 -13.90
CA SER A 180 -9.96 -0.48 -13.94
C SER A 180 -11.18 -0.52 -14.83
N THR A 181 -11.41 -1.67 -15.46
CA THR A 181 -12.60 -1.96 -16.25
C THR A 181 -13.21 -3.27 -15.80
N SER A 182 -14.52 -3.29 -15.67
CA SER A 182 -15.35 -4.47 -15.46
C SER A 182 -16.35 -4.59 -16.60
N CYS A 183 -16.46 -5.78 -17.17
CA CYS A 183 -17.38 -6.09 -18.25
C CYS A 183 -18.32 -7.21 -17.84
N VAL A 184 -19.57 -7.11 -18.24
CA VAL A 184 -20.55 -8.21 -18.16
C VAL A 184 -20.82 -8.71 -19.58
N ALA A 185 -20.60 -9.98 -19.82
CA ALA A 185 -21.00 -10.67 -21.03
C ALA A 185 -22.22 -11.55 -20.77
N SER A 186 -23.15 -11.61 -21.71
CA SER A 186 -24.36 -12.44 -21.67
C SER A 186 -24.38 -13.44 -22.83
N GLY A 187 -24.76 -14.68 -22.55
CA GLY A 187 -24.86 -15.75 -23.53
C GLY A 187 -25.74 -16.89 -23.00
N ASP A 188 -25.76 -18.02 -23.70
CA ASP A 188 -26.59 -19.19 -23.36
C ASP A 188 -26.30 -19.76 -21.97
N SER A 189 -25.07 -19.62 -21.49
CA SER A 189 -24.65 -20.03 -20.13
C SER A 189 -25.00 -19.01 -19.02
N GLY A 190 -25.71 -17.94 -19.37
CA GLY A 190 -26.05 -16.84 -18.46
C GLY A 190 -25.08 -15.66 -18.57
N MET A 191 -24.93 -14.91 -17.48
CA MET A 191 -24.04 -13.74 -17.42
C MET A 191 -22.69 -14.09 -16.79
N GLN A 192 -21.60 -13.56 -17.38
CA GLN A 192 -20.25 -13.72 -16.89
C GLN A 192 -19.54 -12.38 -16.79
N THR A 193 -18.70 -12.22 -15.77
CA THR A 193 -17.96 -10.97 -15.54
C THR A 193 -16.50 -11.13 -15.85
N GLY A 194 -15.90 -10.09 -16.43
CA GLY A 194 -14.45 -9.95 -16.59
C GLY A 194 -13.99 -8.65 -15.97
N TYR A 195 -12.80 -8.66 -15.39
CA TYR A 195 -12.22 -7.51 -14.72
C TYR A 195 -10.73 -7.41 -15.03
N GLU A 196 -10.26 -6.18 -15.23
CA GLU A 196 -8.85 -5.86 -15.36
C GLU A 196 -8.54 -4.54 -14.68
N THR A 197 -7.34 -4.42 -14.13
CA THR A 197 -6.87 -3.21 -13.46
C THR A 197 -5.42 -2.91 -13.80
N LEU A 198 -5.11 -1.62 -13.86
CA LEU A 198 -3.79 -1.06 -13.97
C LEU A 198 -3.62 -0.06 -12.82
N ALA A 199 -2.65 -0.28 -11.93
CA ALA A 199 -2.46 0.54 -10.74
C ALA A 199 -0.98 0.57 -10.35
N LEU A 200 -0.39 1.76 -10.36
CA LEU A 200 1.02 1.97 -10.01
C LEU A 200 1.18 3.24 -9.17
N THR A 201 2.32 3.37 -8.53
CA THR A 201 2.77 4.61 -7.88
C THR A 201 3.48 5.48 -8.91
N VAL A 202 2.69 6.03 -9.84
CA VAL A 202 3.11 6.92 -10.93
C VAL A 202 2.02 7.96 -11.17
N GLY A 203 2.33 8.96 -12.00
CA GLY A 203 1.36 9.95 -12.47
C GLY A 203 0.52 9.46 -13.66
N PHE A 204 0.15 10.40 -14.51
CA PHE A 204 -0.71 10.14 -15.67
C PHE A 204 0.04 9.42 -16.80
N GLU A 205 1.37 9.33 -16.74
CA GLU A 205 2.22 8.50 -17.59
C GLU A 205 1.92 6.99 -17.48
N LEU A 206 1.09 6.58 -16.52
CA LEU A 206 0.55 5.23 -16.41
C LEU A 206 0.00 4.71 -17.74
N PHE A 207 -0.70 5.57 -18.48
CA PHE A 207 -1.40 5.23 -19.72
C PHE A 207 -0.50 5.20 -20.96
N GLU A 208 0.79 5.58 -20.83
CA GLU A 208 1.83 5.38 -21.84
C GLU A 208 2.47 4.00 -21.71
N ARG A 209 2.41 3.39 -20.50
CA ARG A 209 2.91 2.03 -20.24
C ARG A 209 1.94 0.95 -20.69
N ARG A 210 0.66 1.22 -20.53
CA ARG A 210 -0.44 0.35 -20.97
C ARG A 210 -1.68 1.19 -21.21
N SER A 211 -2.28 1.09 -22.37
CA SER A 211 -3.45 1.89 -22.74
C SER A 211 -4.71 1.44 -21.99
N VAL A 212 -5.68 2.33 -21.89
CA VAL A 212 -6.98 2.01 -21.29
C VAL A 212 -7.77 1.04 -22.15
N GLU A 213 -7.56 1.09 -23.46
CA GLU A 213 -8.13 0.15 -24.43
C GLU A 213 -7.67 -1.28 -24.14
N GLU A 214 -6.35 -1.51 -24.01
CA GLU A 214 -5.81 -2.83 -23.68
C GLU A 214 -6.35 -3.39 -22.39
N VAL A 215 -6.55 -2.54 -21.35
CA VAL A 215 -7.16 -2.94 -20.08
C VAL A 215 -8.61 -3.35 -20.28
N ALA A 216 -9.37 -2.57 -21.06
CA ALA A 216 -10.78 -2.79 -21.29
C ALA A 216 -11.04 -4.04 -22.16
N GLU A 217 -10.28 -4.18 -23.24
CA GLU A 217 -10.33 -5.37 -24.12
C GLU A 217 -10.01 -6.66 -23.35
N GLU A 218 -8.99 -6.64 -22.48
CA GLU A 218 -8.65 -7.79 -21.66
C GLU A 218 -9.80 -8.16 -20.68
N ALA A 219 -10.44 -7.17 -20.08
CA ALA A 219 -11.61 -7.39 -19.21
C ALA A 219 -12.77 -8.00 -20.02
N ALA A 220 -13.05 -7.47 -21.22
CA ALA A 220 -14.10 -7.98 -22.09
C ALA A 220 -13.82 -9.41 -22.56
N ARG A 221 -12.60 -9.70 -23.07
CA ARG A 221 -12.19 -11.05 -23.49
C ARG A 221 -12.34 -12.07 -22.36
N ARG A 222 -12.05 -11.70 -21.11
CA ARG A 222 -12.27 -12.58 -19.94
C ARG A 222 -13.74 -12.89 -19.70
N ALA A 223 -14.61 -11.89 -19.78
CA ALA A 223 -16.03 -12.11 -19.66
C ALA A 223 -16.56 -13.06 -20.74
N ILE A 224 -16.17 -12.81 -21.99
CA ILE A 224 -16.56 -13.64 -23.16
C ILE A 224 -16.01 -15.07 -23.02
N THR A 225 -14.75 -15.24 -22.65
CA THR A 225 -14.14 -16.57 -22.46
C THR A 225 -14.88 -17.38 -21.42
N LYS A 226 -15.35 -16.76 -20.35
CA LYS A 226 -16.12 -17.46 -19.30
C LYS A 226 -17.49 -17.95 -19.74
N LEU A 227 -18.10 -17.38 -20.79
CA LEU A 227 -19.36 -17.89 -21.35
C LEU A 227 -19.24 -19.33 -21.85
N SER A 228 -18.05 -19.73 -22.32
CA SER A 228 -17.76 -21.07 -22.78
C SER A 228 -16.94 -21.91 -21.79
N ALA A 229 -16.68 -21.38 -20.60
CA ALA A 229 -15.89 -22.07 -19.58
C ALA A 229 -16.59 -23.33 -19.08
N ARG A 230 -15.81 -24.39 -18.90
CA ARG A 230 -16.26 -25.64 -18.24
C ARG A 230 -16.07 -25.56 -16.74
N PRO A 231 -16.86 -26.27 -15.95
CA PRO A 231 -16.61 -26.39 -14.51
C PRO A 231 -15.18 -26.88 -14.24
N ALA A 232 -14.53 -26.33 -13.20
CA ALA A 232 -13.21 -26.77 -12.80
C ALA A 232 -13.28 -28.23 -12.31
N PRO A 233 -12.28 -29.07 -12.58
CA PRO A 233 -12.22 -30.43 -12.08
C PRO A 233 -12.11 -30.46 -10.55
N THR A 234 -12.77 -31.40 -9.91
CA THR A 234 -12.66 -31.65 -8.47
C THR A 234 -11.57 -32.69 -8.22
N GLY A 235 -10.71 -32.45 -7.24
CA GLY A 235 -9.67 -33.40 -6.84
C GLY A 235 -8.37 -32.71 -6.39
N VAL A 236 -7.38 -33.53 -6.02
CA VAL A 236 -6.03 -33.09 -5.71
C VAL A 236 -5.18 -33.24 -6.98
N VAL A 237 -4.75 -32.12 -7.53
CA VAL A 237 -3.97 -32.06 -8.79
C VAL A 237 -2.85 -31.05 -8.67
N PRO A 238 -1.76 -31.20 -9.40
CA PRO A 238 -0.76 -30.13 -9.54
C PRO A 238 -1.37 -28.84 -10.09
N VAL A 239 -0.94 -27.72 -9.53
CA VAL A 239 -1.38 -26.39 -9.95
C VAL A 239 -0.15 -25.55 -10.30
N VAL A 240 -0.11 -25.09 -11.56
CA VAL A 240 0.90 -24.12 -12.00
C VAL A 240 0.26 -22.73 -12.00
N ILE A 241 0.82 -21.82 -11.23
CA ILE A 241 0.30 -20.44 -11.09
C ILE A 241 1.19 -19.50 -11.89
N LYS A 242 0.61 -18.78 -12.84
CA LYS A 242 1.31 -17.77 -13.63
C LYS A 242 1.76 -16.62 -12.73
N ARG A 243 2.94 -16.06 -13.01
CA ARG A 243 3.43 -14.84 -12.36
C ARG A 243 2.42 -13.69 -12.50
N GLY A 244 2.51 -12.68 -11.62
CA GLY A 244 1.62 -11.53 -11.58
C GLY A 244 0.55 -11.71 -10.51
N SER A 245 -0.73 -11.81 -10.88
CA SER A 245 -1.83 -11.94 -9.90
C SER A 245 -1.71 -13.16 -8.97
N GLY A 246 -0.94 -14.18 -9.36
CA GLY A 246 -0.58 -15.31 -8.50
C GLY A 246 0.12 -14.92 -7.19
N GLY A 247 0.77 -13.76 -7.16
CA GLY A 247 1.38 -13.19 -5.94
C GLY A 247 0.40 -12.97 -4.79
N VAL A 248 -0.88 -12.73 -5.08
CA VAL A 248 -1.95 -12.61 -4.06
C VAL A 248 -2.01 -13.84 -3.16
N LEU A 249 -1.79 -15.04 -3.68
CA LEU A 249 -1.76 -16.25 -2.85
C LEU A 249 -0.72 -16.15 -1.74
N PHE A 250 0.49 -15.65 -2.02
CA PHE A 250 1.55 -15.54 -1.03
C PHE A 250 1.34 -14.33 -0.11
N HIS A 251 0.69 -13.28 -0.58
CA HIS A 251 0.24 -12.17 0.24
C HIS A 251 -0.71 -12.67 1.33
N GLU A 252 -1.76 -13.42 0.96
CA GLU A 252 -2.77 -13.92 1.89
C GLU A 252 -2.26 -15.10 2.74
N ALA A 253 -1.60 -16.08 2.13
CA ALA A 253 -1.18 -17.29 2.83
C ALA A 253 0.04 -17.08 3.76
N CYS A 254 0.93 -16.15 3.44
CA CYS A 254 2.16 -15.92 4.17
C CYS A 254 2.27 -14.50 4.70
N GLY A 255 2.09 -13.49 3.84
CA GLY A 255 2.41 -12.11 4.13
C GLY A 255 1.74 -11.58 5.40
N HIS A 256 0.42 -11.65 5.51
CA HIS A 256 -0.29 -11.23 6.73
C HIS A 256 0.14 -12.02 7.96
N GLY A 257 0.42 -13.31 7.82
CA GLY A 257 0.91 -14.14 8.91
C GLY A 257 2.31 -13.77 9.43
N LEU A 258 3.05 -12.94 8.68
CA LEU A 258 4.40 -12.49 9.04
C LEU A 258 4.42 -11.03 9.56
N GLU A 259 3.26 -10.41 9.75
CA GLU A 259 3.11 -9.11 10.41
C GLU A 259 3.26 -9.26 11.93
N ALA A 260 4.14 -8.48 12.55
CA ALA A 260 4.53 -8.62 13.96
C ALA A 260 3.38 -8.46 14.96
N ASP A 261 2.29 -7.78 14.59
CA ASP A 261 1.13 -7.65 15.47
C ASP A 261 0.34 -8.96 15.63
N LEU A 262 0.35 -9.84 14.64
CA LEU A 262 -0.21 -11.19 14.71
C LEU A 262 0.78 -12.16 15.39
N ILE A 263 2.08 -11.98 15.10
CA ILE A 263 3.14 -12.81 15.72
C ILE A 263 3.17 -12.62 17.23
N LEU A 264 3.13 -11.39 17.73
CA LEU A 264 3.21 -11.11 19.17
C LEU A 264 1.94 -11.48 19.96
N LYS A 265 0.85 -11.76 19.27
CA LYS A 265 -0.41 -12.27 19.86
C LYS A 265 -0.55 -13.78 19.77
N ASP A 266 0.48 -14.49 19.28
CA ASP A 266 0.42 -15.93 18.96
C ASP A 266 -0.78 -16.30 18.04
N SER A 267 -1.19 -15.36 17.20
CA SER A 267 -2.33 -15.52 16.29
C SER A 267 -1.90 -15.96 14.89
N SER A 268 -0.60 -16.18 14.68
CA SER A 268 -0.04 -16.63 13.40
C SER A 268 0.60 -18.02 13.54
N VAL A 269 0.44 -18.84 12.50
CA VAL A 269 1.13 -20.13 12.37
C VAL A 269 2.65 -20.01 12.28
N TYR A 270 3.16 -18.80 12.04
CA TYR A 270 4.59 -18.49 11.97
C TYR A 270 5.17 -17.98 13.30
N ALA A 271 4.34 -17.81 14.34
CA ALA A 271 4.81 -17.32 15.64
C ALA A 271 5.89 -18.26 16.21
N ASN A 272 6.96 -17.66 16.74
CA ASN A 272 8.11 -18.35 17.37
C ASN A 272 8.89 -19.34 16.48
N ARG A 273 8.78 -19.21 15.14
CA ARG A 273 9.39 -20.15 14.18
C ARG A 273 10.57 -19.57 13.40
N LEU A 274 11.17 -18.49 13.85
CA LEU A 274 12.40 -17.96 13.23
C LEU A 274 13.51 -19.01 13.19
N GLY A 275 14.13 -19.19 12.01
CA GLY A 275 15.16 -20.21 11.77
C GLY A 275 14.61 -21.57 11.37
N GLU A 276 13.30 -21.78 11.37
CA GLU A 276 12.70 -23.06 10.96
C GLU A 276 12.39 -23.10 9.46
N ALA A 277 12.39 -24.30 8.89
CA ALA A 277 11.89 -24.52 7.55
C ALA A 277 10.34 -24.45 7.56
N VAL A 278 9.78 -23.48 6.85
CA VAL A 278 8.33 -23.23 6.75
C VAL A 278 7.80 -23.40 5.33
N ALA A 279 8.69 -23.50 4.35
CA ALA A 279 8.36 -23.67 2.94
C ALA A 279 9.38 -24.57 2.23
N ASN A 280 9.11 -24.89 0.96
CA ASN A 280 10.07 -25.61 0.14
C ASN A 280 11.36 -24.76 -0.05
N PRO A 281 12.57 -25.39 -0.12
CA PRO A 281 13.82 -24.65 -0.37
C PRO A 281 13.87 -23.81 -1.67
N LEU A 282 12.95 -24.01 -2.59
CA LEU A 282 12.81 -23.16 -3.78
C LEU A 282 12.14 -21.81 -3.49
N VAL A 283 11.57 -21.62 -2.30
CA VAL A 283 10.80 -20.42 -1.94
C VAL A 283 11.68 -19.40 -1.24
N THR A 284 11.86 -18.23 -1.86
CA THR A 284 12.36 -17.03 -1.19
C THR A 284 11.30 -15.94 -1.32
N LEU A 285 10.73 -15.55 -0.18
CA LEU A 285 9.68 -14.53 -0.06
C LEU A 285 10.27 -13.25 0.49
N VAL A 286 9.99 -12.13 -0.16
CA VAL A 286 10.44 -10.80 0.26
C VAL A 286 9.27 -9.84 0.38
N ASP A 287 9.41 -8.82 1.25
CA ASP A 287 8.61 -7.61 1.25
C ASP A 287 9.54 -6.43 0.96
N ASP A 288 9.27 -5.69 -0.12
CA ASP A 288 10.21 -4.68 -0.64
C ASP A 288 9.49 -3.39 -1.01
N GLY A 289 9.62 -2.37 -0.15
CA GLY A 289 9.07 -1.04 -0.39
C GLY A 289 9.87 -0.19 -1.39
N THR A 290 11.04 -0.67 -1.86
CA THR A 290 11.91 0.09 -2.78
C THR A 290 11.67 -0.23 -4.26
N VAL A 291 10.79 -1.18 -4.57
CA VAL A 291 10.49 -1.58 -5.95
C VAL A 291 9.57 -0.54 -6.58
N GLY A 292 10.14 0.45 -7.23
CA GLY A 292 9.38 1.40 -8.04
C GLY A 292 9.12 0.85 -9.45
N PRO A 293 7.98 1.16 -10.05
CA PRO A 293 6.89 2.01 -9.56
C PRO A 293 5.71 1.22 -8.95
N GLU A 294 5.96 0.07 -8.38
CA GLU A 294 4.92 -0.82 -7.86
C GLU A 294 4.03 -0.13 -6.82
N TRP A 295 2.79 -0.62 -6.67
CA TRP A 295 1.76 0.03 -5.84
C TRP A 295 2.17 0.23 -4.37
N GLY A 296 2.94 -0.69 -3.81
CA GLY A 296 3.42 -0.65 -2.44
C GLY A 296 4.71 0.15 -2.23
N CYS A 297 5.32 0.75 -3.27
CA CYS A 297 6.57 1.48 -3.12
C CYS A 297 6.39 2.79 -2.34
N LEU A 298 7.43 3.17 -1.58
CA LEU A 298 7.50 4.36 -0.74
C LEU A 298 8.97 4.71 -0.44
N ALA A 299 9.25 5.98 -0.15
CA ALA A 299 10.58 6.39 0.30
C ALA A 299 10.78 6.09 1.79
N ILE A 300 9.77 6.43 2.60
CA ILE A 300 9.70 6.15 4.04
C ILE A 300 8.35 5.54 4.39
N ASP A 301 8.28 4.75 5.46
CA ASP A 301 7.00 4.34 6.05
C ASP A 301 6.32 5.51 6.80
N ASP A 302 5.14 5.27 7.38
CA ASP A 302 4.37 6.31 8.07
C ASP A 302 4.85 6.54 9.53
N GLU A 303 6.02 6.01 9.90
CA GLU A 303 6.80 6.32 11.10
C GLU A 303 8.17 6.94 10.76
N GLY A 304 8.37 7.32 9.47
CA GLY A 304 9.57 7.98 8.99
C GLY A 304 10.79 7.06 8.80
N ARG A 305 10.60 5.75 8.78
CA ARG A 305 11.68 4.79 8.54
C ARG A 305 11.87 4.56 7.05
N PRO A 306 13.10 4.58 6.53
CA PRO A 306 13.36 4.30 5.11
C PRO A 306 12.81 2.95 4.69
N ALA A 307 12.21 2.91 3.49
CA ALA A 307 11.82 1.66 2.87
C ALA A 307 13.05 0.79 2.58
N LYS A 308 12.89 -0.50 2.67
CA LYS A 308 13.94 -1.47 2.39
C LYS A 308 13.36 -2.80 1.92
N ARG A 309 14.22 -3.65 1.38
CA ARG A 309 13.89 -5.05 1.12
C ARG A 309 14.08 -5.86 2.40
N ASN A 310 13.03 -6.51 2.84
CA ASN A 310 13.03 -7.47 3.94
C ASN A 310 12.91 -8.89 3.37
N VAL A 311 13.89 -9.75 3.61
CA VAL A 311 13.79 -11.17 3.28
C VAL A 311 13.05 -11.84 4.42
N LEU A 312 11.84 -12.33 4.16
CA LEU A 312 10.97 -12.95 5.17
C LEU A 312 11.20 -14.46 5.25
N ILE A 313 11.31 -15.10 4.10
CA ILE A 313 11.65 -16.52 3.98
C ILE A 313 12.81 -16.61 2.99
N ASP A 314 13.91 -17.21 3.37
CA ASP A 314 15.06 -17.46 2.50
C ASP A 314 15.23 -18.96 2.27
N LYS A 315 15.10 -19.41 1.04
CA LYS A 315 15.21 -20.82 0.64
C LYS A 315 14.42 -21.76 1.57
N GLY A 316 13.20 -21.38 1.84
CA GLY A 316 12.26 -22.13 2.68
C GLY A 316 12.39 -21.89 4.18
N VAL A 317 13.43 -21.21 4.65
CA VAL A 317 13.66 -20.92 6.08
C VAL A 317 13.08 -19.57 6.45
N LEU A 318 12.30 -19.49 7.52
CA LEU A 318 11.78 -18.22 8.05
C LEU A 318 12.91 -17.40 8.68
N THR A 319 13.21 -16.23 8.12
CA THR A 319 14.36 -15.41 8.52
C THR A 319 13.96 -14.16 9.29
N GLU A 320 12.80 -13.58 8.99
CA GLU A 320 12.39 -12.32 9.62
C GLU A 320 10.86 -12.14 9.56
N TYR A 321 10.35 -11.26 10.43
CA TYR A 321 9.00 -10.73 10.42
C TYR A 321 9.00 -9.25 9.98
N MET A 322 7.83 -8.74 9.65
CA MET A 322 7.65 -7.31 9.39
C MET A 322 7.33 -6.56 10.69
N TRP A 323 8.00 -5.43 10.93
CA TRP A 323 7.94 -4.66 12.17
C TRP A 323 7.59 -3.21 11.94
N ASP A 324 6.66 -2.67 12.74
CA ASP A 324 6.55 -1.23 12.97
C ASP A 324 7.49 -0.78 14.12
N GLY A 325 7.56 0.52 14.36
CA GLY A 325 8.45 1.07 15.38
C GLY A 325 8.10 0.66 16.80
N LEU A 326 6.79 0.58 17.15
CA LEU A 326 6.37 0.21 18.50
C LEU A 326 6.68 -1.25 18.82
N ARG A 327 6.35 -2.15 17.91
CA ARG A 327 6.56 -3.59 18.12
C ARG A 327 8.02 -3.96 18.06
N ALA A 328 8.77 -3.33 17.15
CA ALA A 328 10.22 -3.47 17.10
C ALA A 328 10.89 -3.02 18.41
N ARG A 329 10.50 -1.85 18.93
CA ARG A 329 11.02 -1.33 20.21
C ARG A 329 10.75 -2.31 21.37
N LYS A 330 9.54 -2.86 21.48
CA LYS A 330 9.17 -3.85 22.53
C LYS A 330 10.02 -5.11 22.47
N GLN A 331 10.52 -5.49 21.31
CA GLN A 331 11.33 -6.67 21.09
C GLN A 331 12.85 -6.38 21.00
N GLY A 332 13.27 -5.13 21.27
CA GLY A 332 14.67 -4.72 21.13
C GLY A 332 15.20 -4.83 19.69
N ARG A 333 14.30 -4.72 18.69
CA ARG A 333 14.60 -4.82 17.26
C ARG A 333 14.52 -3.47 16.57
N GLN A 334 14.95 -3.40 15.32
CA GLN A 334 14.73 -2.26 14.44
C GLN A 334 13.45 -2.46 13.62
N SER A 335 12.75 -1.34 13.33
CA SER A 335 11.64 -1.36 12.37
C SER A 335 12.10 -1.85 11.00
N SER A 336 11.23 -2.58 10.33
CA SER A 336 11.46 -3.07 8.97
C SER A 336 10.99 -2.09 7.88
N GLY A 337 10.48 -0.90 8.26
CA GLY A 337 9.91 0.06 7.31
C GLY A 337 8.48 -0.31 6.89
N ASN A 338 7.78 -0.99 7.76
CA ASN A 338 6.41 -1.49 7.52
C ASN A 338 5.36 -0.81 8.41
N GLY A 339 5.70 0.28 9.10
CA GLY A 339 4.74 1.08 9.88
C GLY A 339 3.81 1.87 8.95
N ARG A 340 2.52 1.50 8.87
CA ARG A 340 1.56 2.12 7.95
C ARG A 340 0.35 2.65 8.70
N ARG A 341 -0.17 3.80 8.24
CA ARG A 341 -1.39 4.43 8.75
C ARG A 341 -2.44 4.52 7.65
N GLU A 342 -3.69 4.33 7.99
CA GLU A 342 -4.80 4.63 7.11
C GLU A 342 -4.86 6.15 6.82
N SER A 343 -4.75 6.96 7.87
CA SER A 343 -4.65 8.42 7.80
C SER A 343 -4.04 8.98 9.09
N TYR A 344 -3.89 10.30 9.16
CA TYR A 344 -3.46 11.00 10.38
C TYR A 344 -4.40 10.77 11.59
N ARG A 345 -5.59 10.20 11.40
CA ARG A 345 -6.53 9.85 12.47
C ARG A 345 -6.22 8.54 13.16
N HIS A 346 -5.31 7.73 12.59
CA HIS A 346 -5.07 6.35 13.00
C HIS A 346 -3.64 6.13 13.50
N LEU A 347 -3.52 5.25 14.48
CA LEU A 347 -2.22 4.73 14.92
C LEU A 347 -1.57 3.91 13.78
N PRO A 348 -0.22 3.89 13.71
CA PRO A 348 0.46 2.99 12.78
C PRO A 348 0.26 1.53 13.19
N MET A 349 0.25 0.67 12.19
CA MET A 349 0.25 -0.77 12.33
C MET A 349 1.20 -1.38 11.32
N VAL A 350 1.59 -2.64 11.53
CA VAL A 350 2.40 -3.36 10.56
C VAL A 350 1.58 -3.64 9.31
N ARG A 351 2.15 -3.34 8.14
CA ARG A 351 1.55 -3.68 6.83
C ARG A 351 2.64 -3.98 5.81
N MET A 352 2.33 -4.91 4.93
CA MET A 352 3.13 -5.22 3.77
C MET A 352 3.33 -4.00 2.87
N THR A 353 4.43 -3.98 2.12
CA THR A 353 4.70 -3.09 0.99
C THR A 353 4.46 -3.84 -0.32
N ASN A 354 5.49 -4.26 -1.03
CA ASN A 354 5.37 -5.16 -2.17
C ASN A 354 5.89 -6.53 -1.74
N THR A 355 4.98 -7.48 -1.53
CA THR A 355 5.30 -8.84 -1.09
C THR A 355 5.28 -9.79 -2.29
N PHE A 356 6.38 -10.46 -2.56
CA PHE A 356 6.49 -11.35 -3.72
C PHE A 356 7.57 -12.41 -3.54
N LEU A 357 7.45 -13.50 -4.32
CA LEU A 357 8.51 -14.50 -4.46
C LEU A 357 9.59 -14.01 -5.41
N LEU A 358 10.84 -14.22 -5.04
CA LEU A 358 11.96 -14.05 -5.98
C LEU A 358 11.92 -15.16 -7.05
N PRO A 359 12.35 -14.85 -8.28
CA PRO A 359 12.42 -15.85 -9.33
C PRO A 359 13.42 -16.95 -8.98
N GLY A 360 13.05 -18.19 -9.29
CA GLY A 360 13.96 -19.34 -9.30
C GLY A 360 14.78 -19.42 -10.60
N GLY A 361 15.50 -20.53 -10.76
CA GLY A 361 16.30 -20.79 -11.97
C GLY A 361 15.56 -21.51 -13.10
N ASP A 362 14.34 -21.98 -12.84
CA ASP A 362 13.59 -22.79 -13.82
C ASP A 362 12.86 -21.90 -14.83
N ASP A 363 12.82 -22.36 -16.08
CA ASP A 363 12.04 -21.71 -17.13
C ASP A 363 10.53 -21.96 -16.90
N PRO A 364 9.68 -20.91 -16.84
CA PRO A 364 8.24 -21.05 -16.68
C PRO A 364 7.56 -21.95 -17.72
N GLU A 365 8.02 -21.91 -18.98
CA GLU A 365 7.46 -22.77 -20.03
C GLU A 365 7.85 -24.24 -19.83
N ALA A 366 9.06 -24.49 -19.36
CA ALA A 366 9.50 -25.85 -19.00
C ALA A 366 8.70 -26.41 -17.82
N ILE A 367 8.34 -25.58 -16.82
CA ILE A 367 7.48 -25.99 -15.70
C ILE A 367 6.10 -26.45 -16.22
N VAL A 368 5.49 -25.65 -17.12
CA VAL A 368 4.20 -26.02 -17.73
C VAL A 368 4.31 -27.31 -18.55
N ALA A 369 5.32 -27.40 -19.42
CA ALA A 369 5.55 -28.59 -20.26
C ALA A 369 5.86 -29.85 -19.43
N GLY A 370 6.55 -29.69 -18.31
CA GLY A 370 6.89 -30.77 -17.37
C GLY A 370 5.71 -31.20 -16.48
N THR A 371 4.54 -30.55 -16.59
CA THR A 371 3.33 -30.88 -15.81
C THR A 371 2.30 -31.56 -16.72
N PRO A 372 2.38 -32.89 -16.92
CA PRO A 372 1.57 -33.60 -17.92
C PRO A 372 0.07 -33.60 -17.62
N ARG A 373 -0.29 -33.38 -16.34
CA ARG A 373 -1.68 -33.26 -15.89
C ARG A 373 -1.74 -32.30 -14.69
N GLY A 374 -2.53 -31.26 -14.79
CA GLY A 374 -2.69 -30.24 -13.75
C GLY A 374 -3.63 -29.13 -14.16
N ILE A 375 -3.71 -28.12 -13.35
CA ILE A 375 -4.45 -26.88 -13.64
C ILE A 375 -3.42 -25.75 -13.82
N TYR A 376 -3.52 -25.03 -14.94
CA TYR A 376 -2.78 -23.79 -15.13
C TYR A 376 -3.66 -22.59 -14.76
N VAL A 377 -3.29 -21.92 -13.68
CA VAL A 377 -3.97 -20.71 -13.21
C VAL A 377 -3.30 -19.51 -13.87
N SER A 378 -3.90 -19.00 -14.94
CA SER A 378 -3.38 -17.84 -15.67
C SER A 378 -3.59 -16.53 -14.88
N ARG A 379 -4.60 -16.49 -13.98
CA ARG A 379 -4.90 -15.38 -13.10
C ARG A 379 -5.75 -15.85 -11.91
N LEU A 380 -5.48 -15.29 -10.74
CA LEU A 380 -6.39 -15.37 -9.60
C LEU A 380 -7.41 -14.23 -9.68
N GLY A 381 -8.68 -14.53 -9.45
CA GLY A 381 -9.71 -13.57 -9.17
C GLY A 381 -9.62 -13.17 -7.69
N GLY A 382 -9.77 -11.86 -7.40
CA GLY A 382 -9.79 -11.33 -6.04
C GLY A 382 -11.08 -10.62 -5.78
#